data_bd9d21e9fa565726d878885af6f654d8
#
_entry.id   bd9d21e9fa565726d878885af6f654d8
#
_cell.length_a   1.000
_cell.length_b   1.000
_cell.length_c   1.000
_cell.angle_alpha   90.00
_cell.angle_beta   90.00
_cell.angle_gamma   90.00
#
_symmetry.space_group_name_H-M   'P 1'
#
loop_
_entity.id
_entity.type
_entity.pdbx_description
1 polymer ?
#
loop_
_entity_poly.entity_id
_entity_poly.type
_entity_poly.pdbx_seq_one_letter_code
_entity_poly.pdbx_strand_id
1 'polypeptide(L)'
;MVKHLDHESVLNILPDRDVNANKGDFGRILLLCGSRGFTGAAALAAMGALRTGAGLVYLGVPESIYAIEAIKLDEPVVFPLADEGGMLSDRSIGDIKGRLSTMDAVLVGPGIGRSPGTRAVVTAVLESYQGPVVLDADGINVLSGHRDVLRGRKYPTILTPHDKEFRRIGGDLSVDRIQAAESFAREMGVVLLLKGHETIITNGQQTYVNGTGNPGMAVGGCGDVLSGMIVSLLGQGIEPLEAAAAAAWLHGKAGDVCAQELGQYGMLPTDMLRALPRLLK
;
A
#
# COMPACT_ATOMS: atom_id res chain seq x y z
N MET A 1 16.73 -16.31 8.65
CA MET A 1 16.30 -16.24 10.08
C MET A 1 15.04 -15.39 10.14
N VAL A 2 13.97 -15.91 10.72
CA VAL A 2 12.71 -15.17 10.90
C VAL A 2 12.87 -14.19 12.06
N LYS A 3 12.44 -12.93 11.84
CA LYS A 3 12.47 -11.86 12.84
C LYS A 3 11.04 -11.50 13.25
N HIS A 4 10.88 -11.03 14.47
CA HIS A 4 9.64 -10.45 14.99
C HIS A 4 9.91 -9.02 15.43
N LEU A 5 8.96 -8.11 15.15
CA LEU A 5 9.04 -6.73 15.62
C LEU A 5 8.25 -6.59 16.93
N ASP A 6 8.78 -5.77 17.82
CA ASP A 6 8.08 -5.20 18.96
C ASP A 6 7.90 -3.69 18.79
N HIS A 7 7.26 -3.05 19.74
CA HIS A 7 6.97 -1.62 19.68
C HIS A 7 8.24 -0.77 19.59
N GLU A 8 9.26 -1.09 20.39
CA GLU A 8 10.52 -0.37 20.42
C GLU A 8 11.26 -0.47 19.07
N SER A 9 11.35 -1.67 18.51
CA SER A 9 11.94 -1.91 17.20
C SER A 9 11.23 -1.11 16.09
N VAL A 10 9.90 -1.02 16.15
CA VAL A 10 9.11 -0.25 15.18
C VAL A 10 9.36 1.24 15.32
N LEU A 11 9.39 1.77 16.56
CA LEU A 11 9.68 3.19 16.79
C LEU A 11 11.09 3.57 16.33
N ASN A 12 12.07 2.68 16.47
CA ASN A 12 13.44 2.90 16.00
C ASN A 12 13.57 2.89 14.46
N ILE A 13 12.61 2.31 13.73
CA ILE A 13 12.54 2.39 12.28
C ILE A 13 12.00 3.75 11.81
N LEU A 14 11.12 4.38 12.60
CA LEU A 14 10.48 5.64 12.20
C LEU A 14 11.47 6.81 12.30
N PRO A 15 11.51 7.69 11.28
CA PRO A 15 12.42 8.84 11.30
C PRO A 15 12.00 9.85 12.37
N ASP A 16 12.98 10.47 12.99
CA ASP A 16 12.76 11.62 13.86
C ASP A 16 12.21 12.80 13.05
N ARG A 17 11.35 13.60 13.68
CA ARG A 17 10.81 14.82 13.08
C ARG A 17 11.53 16.04 13.62
N ASP A 18 12.46 16.59 12.80
CA ASP A 18 13.17 17.83 13.15
C ASP A 18 12.17 18.98 13.30
N VAL A 19 12.43 19.88 14.26
CA VAL A 19 11.58 21.05 14.52
C VAL A 19 11.57 22.05 13.35
N ASN A 20 12.58 22.03 12.49
CA ASN A 20 12.67 22.87 11.30
C ASN A 20 12.20 22.17 10.02
N ALA A 21 11.72 20.92 10.13
CA ALA A 21 11.27 20.16 8.98
C ALA A 21 10.04 20.78 8.32
N ASN A 22 9.95 20.63 7.02
CA ASN A 22 8.82 21.05 6.21
C ASN A 22 8.12 19.83 5.59
N LYS A 23 6.94 20.04 5.01
CA LYS A 23 6.14 18.95 4.43
C LYS A 23 6.86 18.13 3.34
N GLY A 24 7.86 18.71 2.66
CA GLY A 24 8.64 18.01 1.64
C GLY A 24 9.58 16.96 2.22
N ASP A 25 10.02 17.14 3.48
CA ASP A 25 10.97 16.23 4.13
C ASP A 25 10.31 14.91 4.57
N PHE A 26 8.97 14.86 4.60
CA PHE A 26 8.19 13.68 4.97
C PHE A 26 7.54 12.95 3.79
N GLY A 27 8.09 13.18 2.60
CA GLY A 27 7.72 12.49 1.37
C GLY A 27 6.52 13.08 0.62
N ARG A 28 6.65 13.02 -0.70
CA ARG A 28 5.61 13.32 -1.69
C ARG A 28 5.18 12.01 -2.30
N ILE A 29 3.97 11.58 -2.02
CA ILE A 29 3.49 10.27 -2.48
C ILE A 29 2.33 10.41 -3.44
N LEU A 30 2.36 9.59 -4.49
CA LEU A 30 1.29 9.48 -5.47
C LEU A 30 0.49 8.22 -5.21
N LEU A 31 -0.81 8.35 -5.09
CA LEU A 31 -1.75 7.25 -5.02
C LEU A 31 -2.59 7.21 -6.29
N LEU A 32 -2.65 6.07 -6.95
CA LEU A 32 -3.57 5.76 -8.05
C LEU A 32 -4.56 4.72 -7.55
N CYS A 33 -5.70 5.18 -7.04
CA CYS A 33 -6.66 4.38 -6.30
C CYS A 33 -8.09 4.74 -6.67
N GLY A 34 -9.01 3.82 -6.40
CA GLY A 34 -10.43 4.06 -6.59
C GLY A 34 -10.93 3.88 -8.01
N SER A 35 -12.19 3.58 -8.11
CA SER A 35 -12.99 3.53 -9.33
C SER A 35 -14.46 3.69 -8.98
N ARG A 36 -15.32 3.74 -9.99
CA ARG A 36 -16.76 3.80 -9.80
C ARG A 36 -17.23 2.60 -8.94
N GLY A 37 -17.84 2.88 -7.80
CA GLY A 37 -18.24 1.88 -6.81
C GLY A 37 -17.19 1.57 -5.74
N PHE A 38 -15.93 2.03 -5.90
CA PHE A 38 -14.82 1.76 -4.96
C PHE A 38 -14.17 3.04 -4.46
N THR A 39 -14.95 4.09 -4.24
CA THR A 39 -14.46 5.38 -3.71
C THR A 39 -13.94 5.27 -2.28
N GLY A 40 -14.42 4.31 -1.48
CA GLY A 40 -13.92 4.08 -0.13
C GLY A 40 -12.46 3.66 -0.08
N ALA A 41 -12.01 2.86 -1.05
CA ALA A 41 -10.63 2.38 -1.12
C ALA A 41 -9.63 3.54 -1.31
N ALA A 42 -9.93 4.49 -2.22
CA ALA A 42 -9.12 5.67 -2.44
C ALA A 42 -8.99 6.53 -1.17
N ALA A 43 -10.11 6.80 -0.51
CA ALA A 43 -10.13 7.59 0.71
C ALA A 43 -9.37 6.93 1.87
N LEU A 44 -9.55 5.62 2.08
CA LEU A 44 -8.87 4.87 3.15
C LEU A 44 -7.36 4.79 2.93
N ALA A 45 -6.92 4.54 1.68
CA ALA A 45 -5.50 4.54 1.35
C ALA A 45 -4.85 5.92 1.57
N ALA A 46 -5.51 6.99 1.11
CA ALA A 46 -5.02 8.35 1.30
C ALA A 46 -4.91 8.73 2.79
N MET A 47 -5.96 8.42 3.57
CA MET A 47 -5.94 8.66 5.01
C MET A 47 -4.95 7.77 5.76
N GLY A 48 -4.76 6.52 5.33
CA GLY A 48 -3.70 5.64 5.83
C GLY A 48 -2.32 6.26 5.68
N ALA A 49 -2.06 6.82 4.52
CA ALA A 49 -0.79 7.50 4.23
C ALA A 49 -0.59 8.76 5.09
N LEU A 50 -1.59 9.63 5.19
CA LEU A 50 -1.52 10.85 6.01
C LEU A 50 -1.37 10.56 7.50
N ARG A 51 -2.14 9.59 8.01
CA ARG A 51 -2.09 9.19 9.43
C ARG A 51 -0.79 8.49 9.83
N THR A 52 0.00 8.05 8.84
CA THR A 52 1.34 7.48 9.04
C THR A 52 2.46 8.49 8.76
N GLY A 53 2.11 9.74 8.51
CA GLY A 53 3.05 10.85 8.56
C GLY A 53 3.54 11.37 7.22
N ALA A 54 2.98 10.94 6.07
CA ALA A 54 3.32 11.51 4.76
C ALA A 54 3.13 13.03 4.75
N GLY A 55 4.08 13.75 4.17
CA GLY A 55 4.04 15.21 4.11
C GLY A 55 3.11 15.76 3.04
N LEU A 56 3.06 15.11 1.88
CA LEU A 56 2.20 15.46 0.75
C LEU A 56 1.64 14.19 0.09
N VAL A 57 0.33 14.10 0.02
CA VAL A 57 -0.39 13.00 -0.63
C VAL A 57 -1.12 13.52 -1.86
N TYR A 58 -0.74 13.02 -3.04
CA TYR A 58 -1.41 13.27 -4.31
C TYR A 58 -2.26 12.07 -4.67
N LEU A 59 -3.55 12.26 -4.81
CA LEU A 59 -4.50 11.19 -5.11
C LEU A 59 -5.07 11.37 -6.52
N GLY A 60 -4.58 10.56 -7.46
CA GLY A 60 -5.11 10.49 -8.83
C GLY A 60 -6.25 9.48 -8.91
N VAL A 61 -7.42 9.95 -9.31
CA VAL A 61 -8.64 9.13 -9.39
C VAL A 61 -9.28 9.26 -10.76
N PRO A 62 -10.08 8.27 -11.22
CA PRO A 62 -10.93 8.42 -12.39
C PRO A 62 -11.76 9.71 -12.32
N GLU A 63 -11.85 10.46 -13.42
CA GLU A 63 -12.59 11.73 -13.50
C GLU A 63 -14.04 11.59 -13.00
N SER A 64 -14.66 10.46 -13.29
CA SER A 64 -16.04 10.13 -12.87
C SER A 64 -16.26 10.08 -11.35
N ILE A 65 -15.20 9.95 -10.54
CA ILE A 65 -15.28 9.94 -9.08
C ILE A 65 -14.53 11.12 -8.43
N TYR A 66 -13.93 12.00 -9.23
CA TYR A 66 -13.13 13.12 -8.72
C TYR A 66 -13.91 14.01 -7.74
N ALA A 67 -15.10 14.44 -8.13
CA ALA A 67 -15.92 15.30 -7.25
C ALA A 67 -16.29 14.61 -5.93
N ILE A 68 -16.50 13.29 -5.96
CA ILE A 68 -16.80 12.51 -4.75
C ILE A 68 -15.61 12.52 -3.81
N GLU A 69 -14.39 12.25 -4.31
CA GLU A 69 -13.19 12.20 -3.48
C GLU A 69 -12.76 13.60 -3.00
N ALA A 70 -12.93 14.63 -3.82
CA ALA A 70 -12.64 16.00 -3.45
C ALA A 70 -13.59 16.55 -2.35
N ILE A 71 -14.80 16.01 -2.24
CA ILE A 71 -15.74 16.33 -1.16
C ILE A 71 -15.42 15.54 0.12
N LYS A 72 -14.92 14.30 0.00
CA LYS A 72 -14.64 13.41 1.14
C LYS A 72 -13.33 13.72 1.86
N LEU A 73 -12.38 14.34 1.18
CA LEU A 73 -10.98 14.44 1.61
C LEU A 73 -10.49 15.89 1.55
N ASP A 74 -10.12 16.44 2.70
CA ASP A 74 -9.65 17.82 2.83
C ASP A 74 -8.11 17.91 2.63
N GLU A 75 -7.33 16.94 3.10
CA GLU A 75 -5.87 17.04 3.17
C GLU A 75 -5.12 16.56 1.92
N PRO A 76 -5.53 15.49 1.21
CA PRO A 76 -4.85 15.07 -0.02
C PRO A 76 -5.12 16.04 -1.17
N VAL A 77 -4.12 16.18 -2.06
CA VAL A 77 -4.31 16.85 -3.34
C VAL A 77 -4.99 15.87 -4.30
N VAL A 78 -6.30 15.91 -4.38
CA VAL A 78 -7.08 15.06 -5.30
C VAL A 78 -7.09 15.67 -6.69
N PHE A 79 -6.86 14.86 -7.73
CA PHE A 79 -6.89 15.32 -9.13
C PHE A 79 -7.51 14.26 -10.05
N PRO A 80 -8.23 14.71 -11.11
CA PRO A 80 -8.87 13.81 -12.06
C PRO A 80 -7.87 13.24 -13.05
N LEU A 81 -8.11 12.00 -13.46
CA LEU A 81 -7.39 11.28 -14.50
C LEU A 81 -8.40 10.72 -15.52
N ALA A 82 -8.01 10.68 -16.80
CA ALA A 82 -8.86 10.13 -17.85
C ALA A 82 -9.32 8.71 -17.52
N ASP A 83 -10.62 8.48 -17.64
CA ASP A 83 -11.25 7.20 -17.32
C ASP A 83 -12.02 6.59 -18.51
N GLU A 84 -12.34 5.31 -18.37
CA GLU A 84 -13.28 4.59 -19.22
C GLU A 84 -14.07 3.62 -18.34
N GLY A 85 -15.39 3.72 -18.40
CA GLY A 85 -16.28 2.90 -17.58
C GLY A 85 -16.13 3.11 -16.06
N GLY A 86 -15.55 4.25 -15.64
CA GLY A 86 -15.31 4.59 -14.24
C GLY A 86 -14.03 3.99 -13.66
N MET A 87 -13.13 3.49 -14.50
CA MET A 87 -11.78 3.01 -14.17
C MET A 87 -10.74 3.81 -14.93
N LEU A 88 -9.51 3.89 -14.42
CA LEU A 88 -8.41 4.56 -15.11
C LEU A 88 -8.20 3.96 -16.51
N SER A 89 -8.04 4.81 -17.51
CA SER A 89 -7.73 4.42 -18.88
C SER A 89 -6.26 4.67 -19.23
N ASP A 90 -5.79 4.08 -20.33
CA ASP A 90 -4.45 4.30 -20.87
C ASP A 90 -4.19 5.76 -21.27
N ARG A 91 -5.24 6.52 -21.56
CA ARG A 91 -5.16 7.98 -21.84
C ARG A 91 -4.62 8.78 -20.66
N SER A 92 -4.71 8.24 -19.43
CA SER A 92 -4.17 8.89 -18.22
C SER A 92 -2.65 8.74 -18.08
N ILE A 93 -2.01 7.86 -18.87
CA ILE A 93 -0.58 7.51 -18.71
C ILE A 93 0.34 8.73 -18.88
N GLY A 94 0.02 9.62 -19.82
CA GLY A 94 0.80 10.85 -20.03
C GLY A 94 0.83 11.75 -18.80
N ASP A 95 -0.33 12.01 -18.21
CA ASP A 95 -0.49 12.84 -17.01
C ASP A 95 0.16 12.21 -15.79
N ILE A 96 0.04 10.88 -15.65
CA ILE A 96 0.70 10.13 -14.57
C ILE A 96 2.22 10.25 -14.70
N LYS A 97 2.79 9.95 -15.88
CA LYS A 97 4.24 10.03 -16.13
C LYS A 97 4.81 11.41 -15.87
N GLY A 98 4.08 12.47 -16.22
CA GLY A 98 4.48 13.85 -15.97
C GLY A 98 4.65 14.19 -14.48
N ARG A 99 4.01 13.44 -13.58
CA ARG A 99 4.09 13.64 -12.13
C ARG A 99 5.15 12.78 -11.45
N LEU A 100 5.48 11.60 -12.01
CA LEU A 100 6.32 10.59 -11.36
C LEU A 100 7.69 11.13 -10.90
N SER A 101 8.31 12.02 -11.69
CA SER A 101 9.65 12.53 -11.40
C SER A 101 9.76 13.37 -10.12
N THR A 102 8.64 13.82 -9.58
CA THR A 102 8.58 14.64 -8.36
C THR A 102 8.05 13.88 -7.14
N MET A 103 7.79 12.59 -7.30
CA MET A 103 7.26 11.73 -6.24
C MET A 103 8.38 10.91 -5.59
N ASP A 104 8.27 10.70 -4.28
CA ASP A 104 9.21 9.88 -3.51
C ASP A 104 8.75 8.42 -3.41
N ALA A 105 7.44 8.15 -3.51
CA ALA A 105 6.86 6.80 -3.58
C ALA A 105 5.51 6.81 -4.31
N VAL A 106 5.12 5.65 -4.86
CA VAL A 106 3.85 5.48 -5.58
C VAL A 106 3.10 4.26 -5.07
N LEU A 107 1.80 4.40 -4.81
CA LEU A 107 0.87 3.30 -4.56
C LEU A 107 -0.09 3.17 -5.74
N VAL A 108 -0.25 1.94 -6.25
CA VAL A 108 -1.25 1.64 -7.28
C VAL A 108 -2.05 0.41 -6.87
N GLY A 109 -3.38 0.53 -6.88
CA GLY A 109 -4.16 -0.70 -6.79
C GLY A 109 -5.43 -0.68 -5.99
N PRO A 110 -5.51 -0.09 -4.79
CA PRO A 110 -6.74 -0.08 -4.01
C PRO A 110 -7.93 0.41 -4.81
N GLY A 111 -8.85 -0.51 -5.13
CA GLY A 111 -10.10 -0.19 -5.81
C GLY A 111 -10.01 0.32 -7.25
N ILE A 112 -8.88 0.18 -7.96
CA ILE A 112 -8.75 0.69 -9.36
C ILE A 112 -9.55 -0.09 -10.40
N GLY A 113 -10.02 -1.30 -10.06
CA GLY A 113 -10.72 -2.21 -10.97
C GLY A 113 -9.77 -2.94 -11.93
N ARG A 114 -10.36 -3.82 -12.75
CA ARG A 114 -9.62 -4.70 -13.67
C ARG A 114 -10.07 -4.47 -15.10
N SER A 115 -9.29 -3.70 -15.82
CA SER A 115 -9.51 -3.41 -17.24
C SER A 115 -8.16 -3.46 -17.99
N PRO A 116 -8.18 -3.51 -19.34
CA PRO A 116 -6.97 -3.32 -20.13
C PRO A 116 -6.30 -1.96 -19.83
N GLY A 117 -7.08 -0.90 -19.62
CA GLY A 117 -6.59 0.44 -19.26
C GLY A 117 -5.87 0.46 -17.92
N THR A 118 -6.47 -0.12 -16.86
CA THR A 118 -5.81 -0.21 -15.53
C THR A 118 -4.53 -1.02 -15.59
N ARG A 119 -4.49 -2.12 -16.36
CA ARG A 119 -3.25 -2.88 -16.59
C ARG A 119 -2.19 -2.03 -17.28
N ALA A 120 -2.55 -1.28 -18.33
CA ALA A 120 -1.63 -0.40 -19.03
C ALA A 120 -1.06 0.67 -18.09
N VAL A 121 -1.87 1.25 -17.21
CA VAL A 121 -1.43 2.22 -16.19
C VAL A 121 -0.43 1.58 -15.23
N VAL A 122 -0.75 0.41 -14.65
CA VAL A 122 0.16 -0.31 -13.71
C VAL A 122 1.49 -0.61 -14.40
N THR A 123 1.46 -1.15 -15.62
CA THR A 123 2.67 -1.47 -16.40
C THR A 123 3.49 -0.20 -16.66
N ALA A 124 2.84 0.88 -17.10
CA ALA A 124 3.52 2.15 -17.38
C ALA A 124 4.20 2.75 -16.15
N VAL A 125 3.59 2.65 -14.96
CA VAL A 125 4.22 3.07 -13.69
C VAL A 125 5.44 2.22 -13.39
N LEU A 126 5.32 0.89 -13.47
CA LEU A 126 6.43 -0.03 -13.17
C LEU A 126 7.62 0.16 -14.10
N GLU A 127 7.38 0.45 -15.38
CA GLU A 127 8.43 0.63 -16.40
C GLU A 127 9.10 2.01 -16.32
N SER A 128 8.35 3.07 -15.99
CA SER A 128 8.85 4.44 -16.12
C SER A 128 9.27 5.08 -14.79
N TYR A 129 8.72 4.66 -13.65
CA TYR A 129 9.03 5.27 -12.37
C TYR A 129 10.32 4.73 -11.77
N GLN A 130 11.23 5.65 -11.39
CA GLN A 130 12.56 5.36 -10.85
C GLN A 130 12.61 5.42 -9.31
N GLY A 131 11.50 5.18 -8.64
CA GLY A 131 11.37 5.14 -7.19
C GLY A 131 10.58 3.92 -6.70
N PRO A 132 10.32 3.80 -5.40
CA PRO A 132 9.62 2.68 -4.81
C PRO A 132 8.12 2.67 -5.17
N VAL A 133 7.60 1.48 -5.50
CA VAL A 133 6.18 1.26 -5.83
C VAL A 133 5.58 0.25 -4.88
N VAL A 134 4.38 0.54 -4.39
CA VAL A 134 3.50 -0.42 -3.70
C VAL A 134 2.39 -0.83 -4.67
N LEU A 135 2.19 -2.13 -4.84
CA LEU A 135 1.05 -2.69 -5.53
C LEU A 135 0.16 -3.44 -4.55
N ASP A 136 -1.11 -3.12 -4.53
CA ASP A 136 -2.12 -3.80 -3.72
C ASP A 136 -3.36 -4.13 -4.55
N ALA A 137 -4.14 -5.10 -4.10
CA ALA A 137 -5.47 -5.43 -4.63
C ALA A 137 -5.48 -5.58 -6.16
N ASP A 138 -6.22 -4.73 -6.87
CA ASP A 138 -6.31 -4.83 -8.33
C ASP A 138 -5.03 -4.43 -9.06
N GLY A 139 -4.14 -3.64 -8.44
CA GLY A 139 -2.78 -3.40 -8.95
C GLY A 139 -1.98 -4.69 -9.09
N ILE A 140 -2.16 -5.64 -8.16
CA ILE A 140 -1.58 -6.98 -8.23
C ILE A 140 -2.38 -7.84 -9.23
N ASN A 141 -3.71 -7.81 -9.14
CA ASN A 141 -4.57 -8.68 -9.93
C ASN A 141 -4.40 -8.51 -11.45
N VAL A 142 -4.18 -7.28 -11.93
CA VAL A 142 -4.01 -7.01 -13.37
C VAL A 142 -2.69 -7.52 -13.94
N LEU A 143 -1.73 -7.89 -13.09
CA LEU A 143 -0.47 -8.51 -13.48
C LEU A 143 -0.55 -10.03 -13.63
N SER A 144 -1.71 -10.65 -13.40
CA SER A 144 -1.93 -12.08 -13.67
C SER A 144 -1.61 -12.40 -15.13
N GLY A 145 -0.65 -13.34 -15.35
CA GLY A 145 -0.13 -13.65 -16.67
C GLY A 145 0.86 -12.62 -17.27
N HIS A 146 1.17 -11.54 -16.53
CA HIS A 146 2.05 -10.44 -16.98
C HIS A 146 3.09 -10.04 -15.93
N ARG A 147 3.39 -10.92 -14.98
CA ARG A 147 4.27 -10.63 -13.83
C ARG A 147 5.75 -10.38 -14.18
N ASP A 148 6.15 -10.69 -15.41
CA ASP A 148 7.56 -10.53 -15.84
C ASP A 148 8.03 -9.07 -15.81
N VAL A 149 7.11 -8.10 -15.85
CA VAL A 149 7.43 -6.68 -15.64
C VAL A 149 8.07 -6.41 -14.28
N LEU A 150 7.81 -7.24 -13.26
CA LEU A 150 8.40 -7.13 -11.93
C LEU A 150 9.88 -7.51 -11.94
N ARG A 151 10.26 -8.61 -12.65
CA ARG A 151 11.64 -9.10 -12.71
C ARG A 151 12.62 -8.11 -13.32
N GLY A 152 12.17 -7.31 -14.26
CA GLY A 152 13.01 -6.32 -14.96
C GLY A 152 13.24 -5.03 -14.19
N ARG A 153 12.51 -4.82 -13.09
CA ARG A 153 12.52 -3.55 -12.38
C ARG A 153 13.71 -3.44 -11.42
N LYS A 154 14.48 -2.35 -11.55
CA LYS A 154 15.66 -2.06 -10.72
C LYS A 154 15.34 -1.34 -9.41
N TYR A 155 14.15 -0.80 -9.30
CA TYR A 155 13.72 0.00 -8.14
C TYR A 155 12.79 -0.83 -7.24
N PRO A 156 12.74 -0.54 -5.94
CA PRO A 156 11.96 -1.34 -5.00
C PRO A 156 10.49 -1.45 -5.39
N THR A 157 9.96 -2.66 -5.29
CA THR A 157 8.53 -2.93 -5.47
C THR A 157 8.03 -3.77 -4.30
N ILE A 158 6.98 -3.30 -3.64
CA ILE A 158 6.30 -4.05 -2.57
C ILE A 158 4.96 -4.55 -3.10
N LEU A 159 4.70 -5.83 -2.93
CA LEU A 159 3.41 -6.45 -3.20
C LEU A 159 2.74 -6.82 -1.89
N THR A 160 1.42 -6.57 -1.77
CA THR A 160 0.65 -6.85 -0.55
C THR A 160 -0.51 -7.83 -0.79
N PRO A 161 -0.29 -9.00 -1.40
CA PRO A 161 -1.38 -9.91 -1.70
C PRO A 161 -1.93 -10.61 -0.45
N HIS A 162 -3.21 -10.91 -0.44
CA HIS A 162 -3.77 -12.02 0.34
C HIS A 162 -3.62 -13.35 -0.46
N ASP A 163 -3.90 -14.50 0.16
CA ASP A 163 -3.66 -15.81 -0.44
C ASP A 163 -4.25 -16.00 -1.85
N LYS A 164 -5.46 -15.48 -2.09
CA LYS A 164 -6.10 -15.61 -3.42
C LYS A 164 -5.40 -14.76 -4.49
N GLU A 165 -4.94 -13.57 -4.13
CA GLU A 165 -4.16 -12.70 -5.00
C GLU A 165 -2.78 -13.31 -5.26
N PHE A 166 -2.14 -13.83 -4.22
CA PHE A 166 -0.85 -14.49 -4.32
C PHE A 166 -0.88 -15.66 -5.30
N ARG A 167 -1.87 -16.57 -5.17
CA ARG A 167 -2.07 -17.67 -6.14
C ARG A 167 -2.31 -17.14 -7.56
N ARG A 168 -3.07 -16.05 -7.71
CA ARG A 168 -3.40 -15.48 -9.03
C ARG A 168 -2.19 -14.95 -9.77
N ILE A 169 -1.22 -14.39 -9.06
CA ILE A 169 0.04 -13.94 -9.66
C ILE A 169 1.11 -15.03 -9.73
N GLY A 170 0.74 -16.30 -9.45
CA GLY A 170 1.61 -17.46 -9.59
C GLY A 170 2.40 -17.82 -8.33
N GLY A 171 1.95 -17.38 -7.16
CA GLY A 171 2.45 -17.86 -5.87
C GLY A 171 1.93 -19.27 -5.57
N ASP A 172 2.80 -20.13 -5.06
CA ASP A 172 2.49 -21.51 -4.72
C ASP A 172 2.34 -21.68 -3.19
N LEU A 173 1.13 -21.95 -2.74
CA LEU A 173 0.81 -22.26 -1.34
C LEU A 173 0.60 -23.76 -1.09
N SER A 174 1.12 -24.62 -1.96
CA SER A 174 1.18 -26.07 -1.69
C SER A 174 2.35 -26.44 -0.76
N VAL A 175 3.28 -25.53 -0.57
CA VAL A 175 4.40 -25.61 0.36
C VAL A 175 4.16 -24.70 1.57
N ASP A 176 5.09 -24.72 2.53
CA ASP A 176 5.05 -23.81 3.68
C ASP A 176 4.94 -22.34 3.25
N ARG A 177 4.12 -21.54 3.96
CA ARG A 177 3.83 -20.13 3.59
C ARG A 177 5.08 -19.25 3.56
N ILE A 178 6.01 -19.44 4.50
CA ILE A 178 7.27 -18.66 4.55
C ILE A 178 8.11 -19.03 3.35
N GLN A 179 8.28 -20.31 3.08
CA GLN A 179 9.03 -20.79 1.92
C GLN A 179 8.44 -20.31 0.59
N ALA A 180 7.11 -20.34 0.47
CA ALA A 180 6.41 -19.82 -0.71
C ALA A 180 6.67 -18.32 -0.91
N ALA A 181 6.54 -17.53 0.15
CA ALA A 181 6.75 -16.09 0.13
C ALA A 181 8.20 -15.73 -0.22
N GLU A 182 9.19 -16.37 0.43
CA GLU A 182 10.62 -16.15 0.18
C GLU A 182 11.02 -16.51 -1.26
N SER A 183 10.54 -17.64 -1.77
CA SER A 183 10.83 -18.09 -3.12
C SER A 183 10.28 -17.12 -4.16
N PHE A 184 9.03 -16.69 -3.99
CA PHE A 184 8.40 -15.72 -4.89
C PHE A 184 9.10 -14.35 -4.84
N ALA A 185 9.38 -13.83 -3.64
CA ALA A 185 10.06 -12.55 -3.46
C ALA A 185 11.43 -12.54 -4.15
N ARG A 186 12.20 -13.63 -3.99
CA ARG A 186 13.51 -13.80 -4.64
C ARG A 186 13.41 -13.90 -6.16
N GLU A 187 12.45 -14.69 -6.66
CA GLU A 187 12.22 -14.87 -8.09
C GLU A 187 11.82 -13.58 -8.79
N MET A 188 10.95 -12.78 -8.17
CA MET A 188 10.44 -11.53 -8.74
C MET A 188 11.30 -10.31 -8.44
N GLY A 189 12.24 -10.39 -7.49
CA GLY A 189 13.03 -9.25 -7.03
C GLY A 189 12.20 -8.21 -6.27
N VAL A 190 11.22 -8.63 -5.46
CA VAL A 190 10.28 -7.76 -4.76
C VAL A 190 10.31 -7.98 -3.25
N VAL A 191 9.78 -7.02 -2.51
CA VAL A 191 9.33 -7.26 -1.14
C VAL A 191 7.89 -7.77 -1.20
N LEU A 192 7.63 -8.90 -0.59
CA LEU A 192 6.30 -9.50 -0.49
C LEU A 192 5.77 -9.39 0.93
N LEU A 193 4.60 -8.78 1.08
CA LEU A 193 3.81 -8.80 2.31
C LEU A 193 2.60 -9.72 2.06
N LEU A 194 2.72 -10.99 2.44
CA LEU A 194 1.65 -11.98 2.27
C LEU A 194 0.67 -11.91 3.45
N LYS A 195 -0.46 -11.23 3.21
CA LYS A 195 -1.50 -10.97 4.23
C LYS A 195 -2.13 -12.26 4.76
N GLY A 196 -2.39 -12.30 6.06
CA GLY A 196 -3.07 -13.42 6.74
C GLY A 196 -2.87 -13.32 8.26
N HIS A 197 -3.36 -14.33 8.98
CA HIS A 197 -2.92 -14.57 10.35
C HIS A 197 -1.40 -14.83 10.29
N GLU A 198 -0.62 -14.14 11.11
CA GLU A 198 0.85 -14.14 11.03
C GLU A 198 1.31 -13.70 9.62
N THR A 199 1.00 -12.45 9.25
CA THR A 199 1.43 -11.86 8.00
C THR A 199 2.94 -11.99 7.82
N ILE A 200 3.37 -12.50 6.65
CA ILE A 200 4.77 -12.72 6.29
C ILE A 200 5.26 -11.55 5.45
N ILE A 201 6.37 -10.96 5.83
CA ILE A 201 7.00 -9.87 5.07
C ILE A 201 8.43 -10.29 4.74
N THR A 202 8.77 -10.37 3.45
CA THR A 202 10.09 -10.87 3.02
C THR A 202 10.58 -10.24 1.73
N ASN A 203 11.90 -10.11 1.61
CA ASN A 203 12.59 -9.80 0.35
C ASN A 203 13.28 -11.03 -0.27
N GLY A 204 12.97 -12.23 0.26
CA GLY A 204 13.60 -13.49 -0.14
C GLY A 204 14.94 -13.80 0.56
N GLN A 205 15.50 -12.86 1.34
CA GLN A 205 16.72 -13.05 2.15
C GLN A 205 16.44 -12.88 3.64
N GLN A 206 15.65 -11.89 3.99
CA GLN A 206 15.21 -11.60 5.34
C GLN A 206 13.69 -11.70 5.41
N THR A 207 13.19 -12.23 6.52
CA THR A 207 11.76 -12.47 6.73
C THR A 207 11.34 -11.99 8.10
N TYR A 208 10.26 -11.21 8.12
CA TYR A 208 9.52 -10.85 9.32
C TYR A 208 8.18 -11.60 9.36
N VAL A 209 7.75 -11.97 10.56
CA VAL A 209 6.40 -12.49 10.81
C VAL A 209 5.72 -11.55 11.80
N ASN A 210 4.58 -10.98 11.36
CA ASN A 210 3.80 -10.06 12.18
C ASN A 210 2.74 -10.80 12.98
N GLY A 211 2.81 -10.72 14.29
CA GLY A 211 1.86 -11.35 15.23
C GLY A 211 0.80 -10.39 15.78
N THR A 212 0.74 -9.10 15.32
CA THR A 212 -0.29 -8.15 15.74
C THR A 212 -1.52 -8.25 14.84
N GLY A 213 -2.66 -7.82 15.36
CA GLY A 213 -3.94 -7.85 14.68
C GLY A 213 -4.88 -8.95 15.19
N ASN A 214 -6.13 -8.83 14.81
CA ASN A 214 -7.19 -9.71 15.29
C ASN A 214 -8.27 -9.94 14.20
N PRO A 215 -9.16 -10.93 14.39
CA PRO A 215 -10.19 -11.25 13.41
C PRO A 215 -11.17 -10.11 13.06
N GLY A 216 -11.34 -9.11 13.94
CA GLY A 216 -12.15 -7.92 13.66
C GLY A 216 -11.65 -7.10 12.47
N MET A 217 -10.37 -7.25 12.10
CA MET A 217 -9.79 -6.62 10.91
C MET A 217 -10.20 -7.29 9.59
N ALA A 218 -10.93 -8.40 9.61
CA ALA A 218 -11.42 -9.08 8.41
C ALA A 218 -12.63 -8.35 7.80
N VAL A 219 -12.47 -7.07 7.52
CA VAL A 219 -13.47 -6.15 6.93
C VAL A 219 -12.87 -5.40 5.75
N GLY A 220 -13.71 -5.08 4.74
CA GLY A 220 -13.26 -4.32 3.56
C GLY A 220 -12.67 -2.96 3.96
N GLY A 221 -11.53 -2.60 3.38
CA GLY A 221 -10.86 -1.34 3.63
C GLY A 221 -9.63 -1.43 4.53
N CYS A 222 -9.47 -2.47 5.36
CA CYS A 222 -8.27 -2.64 6.18
C CYS A 222 -6.99 -2.76 5.33
N GLY A 223 -7.05 -3.49 4.21
CA GLY A 223 -5.91 -3.58 3.28
C GLY A 223 -5.55 -2.24 2.65
N ASP A 224 -6.56 -1.43 2.31
CA ASP A 224 -6.34 -0.11 1.72
C ASP A 224 -5.61 0.84 2.69
N VAL A 225 -5.98 0.80 3.98
CA VAL A 225 -5.25 1.53 5.05
C VAL A 225 -3.81 1.05 5.12
N LEU A 226 -3.56 -0.27 5.14
CA LEU A 226 -2.21 -0.84 5.22
C LEU A 226 -1.34 -0.40 4.03
N SER A 227 -1.84 -0.48 2.81
CA SER A 227 -1.08 -0.07 1.63
C SER A 227 -0.77 1.43 1.63
N GLY A 228 -1.69 2.27 2.12
CA GLY A 228 -1.46 3.68 2.39
C GLY A 228 -0.36 3.93 3.42
N MET A 229 -0.33 3.16 4.50
CA MET A 229 0.73 3.22 5.52
C MET A 229 2.10 2.85 4.93
N ILE A 230 2.18 1.78 4.16
CA ILE A 230 3.44 1.33 3.54
C ILE A 230 4.01 2.40 2.61
N VAL A 231 3.20 2.96 1.70
CA VAL A 231 3.69 3.98 0.77
C VAL A 231 4.10 5.26 1.48
N SER A 232 3.47 5.60 2.61
CA SER A 232 3.87 6.72 3.47
C SER A 232 5.28 6.53 4.04
N LEU A 233 5.56 5.37 4.63
CA LEU A 233 6.88 5.06 5.20
C LEU A 233 7.97 5.00 4.13
N LEU A 234 7.67 4.48 2.94
CA LEU A 234 8.57 4.53 1.79
C LEU A 234 8.89 5.96 1.36
N GLY A 235 7.87 6.82 1.27
CA GLY A 235 8.03 8.22 0.92
C GLY A 235 8.87 9.01 1.93
N GLN A 236 8.90 8.57 3.19
CA GLN A 236 9.74 9.10 4.26
C GLN A 236 11.17 8.52 4.25
N GLY A 237 11.53 7.72 3.24
CA GLY A 237 12.89 7.20 3.05
C GLY A 237 13.22 5.92 3.84
N ILE A 238 12.23 5.26 4.43
CA ILE A 238 12.46 4.01 5.16
C ILE A 238 12.71 2.87 4.15
N GLU A 239 13.67 2.01 4.48
CA GLU A 239 13.99 0.83 3.67
C GLU A 239 12.74 -0.04 3.39
N PRO A 240 12.55 -0.55 2.16
CA PRO A 240 11.30 -1.18 1.75
C PRO A 240 10.84 -2.35 2.60
N LEU A 241 11.76 -3.22 3.04
CA LEU A 241 11.42 -4.35 3.89
C LEU A 241 10.98 -3.88 5.29
N GLU A 242 11.68 -2.90 5.84
CA GLU A 242 11.37 -2.32 7.15
C GLU A 242 10.09 -1.49 7.10
N ALA A 243 9.85 -0.73 6.04
CA ALA A 243 8.61 0.02 5.82
C ALA A 243 7.38 -0.91 5.81
N ALA A 244 7.47 -2.02 5.07
CA ALA A 244 6.40 -3.01 5.01
C ALA A 244 6.18 -3.71 6.37
N ALA A 245 7.25 -4.05 7.08
CA ALA A 245 7.19 -4.73 8.37
C ALA A 245 6.64 -3.81 9.47
N ALA A 246 7.12 -2.56 9.56
CA ALA A 246 6.65 -1.58 10.51
C ALA A 246 5.18 -1.20 10.26
N ALA A 247 4.79 -0.99 8.99
CA ALA A 247 3.40 -0.74 8.63
C ALA A 247 2.48 -1.91 9.03
N ALA A 248 2.88 -3.15 8.76
CA ALA A 248 2.10 -4.33 9.14
C ALA A 248 1.91 -4.42 10.67
N TRP A 249 2.96 -4.17 11.42
CA TRP A 249 2.91 -4.19 12.89
C TRP A 249 2.00 -3.08 13.44
N LEU A 250 2.19 -1.84 13.01
CA LEU A 250 1.38 -0.69 13.43
C LEU A 250 -0.09 -0.86 13.05
N HIS A 251 -0.35 -1.36 11.86
CA HIS A 251 -1.70 -1.63 11.38
C HIS A 251 -2.41 -2.68 12.23
N GLY A 252 -1.74 -3.80 12.51
CA GLY A 252 -2.27 -4.83 13.40
C GLY A 252 -2.49 -4.32 14.83
N LYS A 253 -1.55 -3.53 15.36
CA LYS A 253 -1.65 -2.93 16.68
C LYS A 253 -2.80 -1.92 16.79
N ALA A 254 -3.03 -1.12 15.74
CA ALA A 254 -4.21 -0.25 15.67
C ALA A 254 -5.51 -1.05 15.69
N GLY A 255 -5.56 -2.17 14.99
CA GLY A 255 -6.68 -3.12 15.06
C GLY A 255 -6.89 -3.68 16.45
N ASP A 256 -5.81 -4.04 17.18
CA ASP A 256 -5.90 -4.56 18.55
C ASP A 256 -6.44 -3.53 19.53
N VAL A 257 -6.01 -2.26 19.42
CA VAL A 257 -6.55 -1.15 20.19
C VAL A 257 -8.06 -0.98 19.92
N CYS A 258 -8.45 -0.97 18.65
CA CYS A 258 -9.87 -0.84 18.28
C CYS A 258 -10.69 -2.03 18.80
N ALA A 259 -10.17 -3.25 18.75
CA ALA A 259 -10.87 -4.42 19.27
C ALA A 259 -11.08 -4.36 20.78
N GLN A 260 -10.14 -3.80 21.53
CA GLN A 260 -10.26 -3.57 22.97
C GLN A 260 -11.31 -2.51 23.31
N GLU A 261 -11.37 -1.42 22.53
CA GLU A 261 -12.28 -0.28 22.77
C GLU A 261 -13.71 -0.54 22.24
N LEU A 262 -13.85 -1.16 21.06
CA LEU A 262 -15.11 -1.28 20.32
C LEU A 262 -15.61 -2.71 20.16
N GLY A 263 -14.76 -3.70 20.50
CA GLY A 263 -15.00 -5.10 20.17
C GLY A 263 -14.75 -5.44 18.71
N GLN A 264 -14.45 -6.72 18.44
CA GLN A 264 -14.10 -7.19 17.08
C GLN A 264 -15.25 -7.12 16.07
N TYR A 265 -16.50 -7.10 16.51
CA TYR A 265 -17.67 -7.03 15.63
C TYR A 265 -17.95 -5.63 15.08
N GLY A 266 -17.65 -4.59 15.86
CA GLY A 266 -18.03 -3.22 15.56
C GLY A 266 -16.92 -2.34 15.01
N MET A 267 -15.65 -2.77 15.11
CA MET A 267 -14.51 -1.99 14.66
C MET A 267 -14.46 -1.85 13.14
N LEU A 268 -14.05 -0.68 12.67
CA LEU A 268 -13.96 -0.32 11.26
C LEU A 268 -12.54 0.17 10.91
N PRO A 269 -12.12 0.14 9.62
CA PRO A 269 -10.85 0.72 9.17
C PRO A 269 -10.69 2.20 9.55
N THR A 270 -11.79 2.97 9.58
CA THR A 270 -11.79 4.37 10.01
C THR A 270 -11.46 4.55 11.48
N ASP A 271 -11.78 3.59 12.33
CA ASP A 271 -11.38 3.63 13.75
C ASP A 271 -9.88 3.37 13.91
N MET A 272 -9.34 2.43 13.11
CA MET A 272 -7.90 2.19 13.06
C MET A 272 -7.13 3.45 12.64
N LEU A 273 -7.63 4.22 11.67
CA LEU A 273 -7.06 5.51 11.29
C LEU A 273 -7.02 6.53 12.44
N ARG A 274 -7.97 6.46 13.37
CA ARG A 274 -8.00 7.32 14.59
C ARG A 274 -7.02 6.83 15.65
N ALA A 275 -6.80 5.52 15.74
CA ALA A 275 -5.88 4.92 16.70
C ALA A 275 -4.40 5.10 16.31
N LEU A 276 -4.08 5.07 15.01
CA LEU A 276 -2.72 5.11 14.48
C LEU A 276 -1.83 6.22 15.04
N PRO A 277 -2.25 7.51 15.12
CA PRO A 277 -1.38 8.59 15.60
C PRO A 277 -0.86 8.39 17.03
N ARG A 278 -1.58 7.62 17.86
CA ARG A 278 -1.19 7.34 19.25
C ARG A 278 -0.12 6.25 19.35
N LEU A 279 0.08 5.47 18.28
CA LEU A 279 1.02 4.36 18.22
C LEU A 279 2.36 4.74 17.60
N LEU A 280 2.42 5.90 16.95
CA LEU A 280 3.61 6.40 16.26
C LEU A 280 4.56 7.16 17.19
N LYS A 281 4.23 7.24 18.48
CA LYS A 281 5.08 7.82 19.53
C LYS A 281 4.84 7.15 20.86
#